data_4a90c7e94a44515700a079a28b12e364
#
_entry.id   4a90c7e94a44515700a079a28b12e364
#
_cell.length_a   1.000
_cell.length_b   1.000
_cell.length_c   1.000
_cell.angle_alpha   90.00
_cell.angle_beta   90.00
_cell.angle_gamma   90.00
#
_symmetry.space_group_name_H-M   'P 1'
#
loop_
_entity.id
_entity.type
_entity.pdbx_description
1 polymer ?
#
loop_
_entity_poly.entity_id
_entity_poly.type
_entity_poly.pdbx_seq_one_letter_code
_entity_poly.pdbx_strand_id
1 'polypeptide(L)'
;MATEKTARATWEGTLAEGSGRFSLGSGTVSDQVVTWRDRAEEGGGTSPEELIAAALASCVLMALAGGLARAGTPPTKLESEARTTFDQVGEGFKMTTIALSIRGQVEGIDDEAFQQAAEGAKENCPVSQALRGNVELSLDAALL
;
A
#
# COMPACT_ATOMS: atom_id res chain seq x y z
N MET A 1 -6.78 22.33 6.21
CA MET A 1 -5.45 22.33 6.80
C MET A 1 -4.56 21.38 6.02
N ALA A 2 -3.42 21.85 5.55
CA ALA A 2 -2.48 21.03 4.80
C ALA A 2 -1.42 20.46 5.77
N THR A 3 -1.03 19.21 5.51
CA THR A 3 0.06 18.54 6.24
C THR A 3 1.11 18.10 5.24
N GLU A 4 2.36 18.41 5.52
CA GLU A 4 3.49 18.01 4.67
C GLU A 4 4.25 16.86 5.29
N LYS A 5 4.66 15.92 4.46
CA LYS A 5 5.53 14.81 4.82
C LYS A 5 6.68 14.74 3.83
N THR A 6 7.85 14.37 4.30
CA THR A 6 9.07 14.35 3.49
C THR A 6 9.74 12.99 3.51
N ALA A 7 10.45 12.70 2.45
CA ALA A 7 11.39 11.58 2.38
C ALA A 7 12.60 12.02 1.56
N ARG A 8 13.73 11.36 1.76
CA ARG A 8 14.98 11.60 1.02
C ARG A 8 15.52 10.29 0.51
N ALA A 9 16.17 10.34 -0.65
CA ALA A 9 16.90 9.21 -1.20
C ALA A 9 18.18 9.68 -1.87
N THR A 10 19.17 8.79 -1.86
CA THR A 10 20.43 8.92 -2.59
C THR A 10 20.64 7.68 -3.44
N TRP A 11 21.44 7.81 -4.48
CA TRP A 11 21.86 6.67 -5.30
C TRP A 11 23.34 6.86 -5.67
N GLU A 12 24.11 5.78 -5.60
CA GLU A 12 25.52 5.76 -5.99
C GLU A 12 25.78 4.59 -6.93
N GLY A 13 26.50 4.84 -8.04
CA GLY A 13 26.86 3.83 -9.01
C GLY A 13 25.85 3.63 -10.13
N THR A 14 26.08 2.57 -10.92
CA THR A 14 25.18 2.19 -12.03
C THR A 14 23.89 1.57 -11.49
N LEU A 15 22.88 1.43 -12.34
CA LEU A 15 21.64 0.78 -11.94
C LEU A 15 21.88 -0.66 -11.47
N ALA A 16 22.66 -1.43 -12.22
CA ALA A 16 22.86 -2.84 -11.98
C ALA A 16 23.76 -3.14 -10.76
N GLU A 17 24.79 -2.32 -10.54
CA GLU A 17 25.81 -2.56 -9.52
C GLU A 17 25.79 -1.58 -8.36
N GLY A 18 25.07 -0.46 -8.52
CA GLY A 18 24.94 0.56 -7.51
C GLY A 18 23.92 0.23 -6.42
N SER A 19 23.77 1.16 -5.51
CA SER A 19 22.79 1.07 -4.43
C SER A 19 22.25 2.45 -4.06
N GLY A 20 21.03 2.46 -3.58
CA GLY A 20 20.41 3.63 -3.02
C GLY A 20 20.14 3.48 -1.53
N ARG A 21 19.86 4.59 -0.88
CA ARG A 21 19.40 4.65 0.50
C ARG A 21 18.27 5.65 0.61
N PHE A 22 17.30 5.36 1.43
CA PHE A 22 16.22 6.29 1.70
C PHE A 22 15.94 6.41 3.19
N SER A 23 15.36 7.54 3.55
CA SER A 23 14.90 7.83 4.91
C SER A 23 13.56 8.59 4.85
N LEU A 24 12.68 8.29 5.78
CA LEU A 24 11.45 9.03 5.98
C LEU A 24 11.71 10.24 6.89
N GLY A 25 11.09 11.36 6.61
CA GLY A 25 11.26 12.58 7.39
C GLY A 25 10.83 12.45 8.85
N SER A 26 9.96 11.48 9.17
CA SER A 26 9.58 11.15 10.54
C SER A 26 10.69 10.49 11.36
N GLY A 27 11.72 9.94 10.70
CA GLY A 27 12.79 9.18 11.35
C GLY A 27 12.43 7.74 11.69
N THR A 28 11.20 7.30 11.42
CA THR A 28 10.75 5.94 11.73
C THR A 28 11.40 4.89 10.86
N VAL A 29 11.83 5.28 9.65
CA VAL A 29 12.66 4.48 8.76
C VAL A 29 13.84 5.36 8.36
N SER A 30 15.04 4.87 8.56
CA SER A 30 16.26 5.65 8.33
C SER A 30 17.33 4.80 7.64
N ASP A 31 17.93 5.37 6.62
CA ASP A 31 19.10 4.81 5.93
C ASP A 31 18.88 3.39 5.40
N GLN A 32 17.69 3.13 4.87
CA GLN A 32 17.36 1.81 4.30
C GLN A 32 17.92 1.67 2.89
N VAL A 33 18.53 0.53 2.64
CA VAL A 33 19.13 0.20 1.34
C VAL A 33 18.06 -0.22 0.34
N VAL A 34 18.18 0.27 -0.89
CA VAL A 34 17.44 -0.22 -2.06
C VAL A 34 18.40 -0.51 -3.19
N THR A 35 18.16 -1.62 -3.90
CA THR A 35 18.96 -2.03 -5.06
C THR A 35 18.06 -2.42 -6.21
N TRP A 36 18.60 -2.39 -7.42
CA TRP A 36 17.88 -2.91 -8.60
C TRP A 36 17.52 -4.39 -8.44
N ARG A 37 18.41 -5.16 -7.83
CA ARG A 37 18.20 -6.59 -7.60
C ARG A 37 17.00 -6.85 -6.69
N ASP A 38 16.87 -6.11 -5.60
CA ASP A 38 15.72 -6.25 -4.68
C ASP A 38 14.41 -5.83 -5.32
N ARG A 39 14.46 -4.92 -6.29
CA ARG A 39 13.30 -4.46 -7.04
C ARG A 39 12.87 -5.42 -8.15
N ALA A 40 13.82 -5.95 -8.92
CA ALA A 40 13.58 -6.71 -10.14
C ALA A 40 13.57 -8.23 -9.95
N GLU A 41 14.11 -8.71 -8.84
CA GLU A 41 14.21 -10.13 -8.51
C GLU A 41 13.52 -10.41 -7.17
N GLU A 42 13.16 -11.66 -6.93
CA GLU A 42 12.74 -12.10 -5.60
C GLU A 42 13.93 -12.09 -4.66
N GLY A 43 14.07 -11.04 -3.90
CA GLY A 43 15.20 -10.79 -3.00
C GLY A 43 14.76 -10.53 -1.57
N GLY A 44 15.74 -10.36 -0.68
CA GLY A 44 15.52 -10.12 0.75
C GLY A 44 15.39 -8.65 1.13
N GLY A 45 15.53 -7.71 0.19
CA GLY A 45 15.46 -6.27 0.43
C GLY A 45 14.12 -5.66 0.05
N THR A 46 13.93 -4.40 0.41
CA THR A 46 12.74 -3.65 0.05
C THR A 46 12.86 -3.01 -1.34
N SER A 47 11.74 -2.51 -1.85
CA SER A 47 11.65 -1.81 -3.13
C SER A 47 10.69 -0.62 -3.04
N PRO A 48 10.73 0.32 -3.99
CA PRO A 48 9.73 1.39 -4.06
C PRO A 48 8.29 0.86 -4.14
N GLU A 49 8.07 -0.24 -4.84
CA GLU A 49 6.76 -0.86 -5.01
C GLU A 49 6.24 -1.44 -3.69
N GLU A 50 7.12 -2.06 -2.89
CA GLU A 50 6.76 -2.54 -1.55
C GLU A 50 6.37 -1.39 -0.62
N LEU A 51 7.04 -0.25 -0.71
CA LEU A 51 6.69 0.94 0.06
C LEU A 51 5.31 1.50 -0.35
N ILE A 52 4.98 1.48 -1.63
CA ILE A 52 3.66 1.87 -2.12
C ILE A 52 2.60 0.86 -1.62
N ALA A 53 2.90 -0.43 -1.64
CA ALA A 53 2.01 -1.46 -1.10
C ALA A 53 1.72 -1.23 0.39
N ALA A 54 2.75 -0.93 1.17
CA ALA A 54 2.61 -0.60 2.60
C ALA A 54 1.77 0.66 2.83
N ALA A 55 1.99 1.69 2.01
CA ALA A 55 1.20 2.92 2.05
C ALA A 55 -0.28 2.65 1.75
N LEU A 56 -0.58 1.87 0.71
CA LEU A 56 -1.94 1.53 0.34
C LEU A 56 -2.62 0.67 1.42
N ALA A 57 -1.94 -0.38 1.89
CA ALA A 57 -2.47 -1.27 2.92
C ALA A 57 -2.86 -0.52 4.20
N SER A 58 -1.99 0.37 4.67
CA SER A 58 -2.27 1.17 5.86
C SER A 58 -3.36 2.23 5.63
N CYS A 59 -3.34 2.91 4.48
CA CYS A 59 -4.30 3.96 4.16
C CYS A 59 -5.72 3.41 4.05
N VAL A 60 -5.91 2.28 3.38
CA VAL A 60 -7.23 1.66 3.22
C VAL A 60 -7.82 1.22 4.55
N LEU A 61 -7.00 0.71 5.48
CA LEU A 61 -7.48 0.36 6.82
C LEU A 61 -7.91 1.59 7.63
N MET A 62 -7.20 2.69 7.53
CA MET A 62 -7.61 3.95 8.17
C MET A 62 -8.95 4.46 7.61
N ALA A 63 -9.12 4.41 6.29
CA ALA A 63 -10.37 4.80 5.64
C ALA A 63 -11.53 3.88 6.05
N LEU A 64 -11.29 2.57 6.10
CA LEU A 64 -12.28 1.57 6.52
C LEU A 64 -12.67 1.74 8.00
N ALA A 65 -11.70 1.88 8.88
CA ALA A 65 -11.95 2.12 10.30
C ALA A 65 -12.80 3.37 10.54
N GLY A 66 -12.47 4.46 9.86
CA GLY A 66 -13.23 5.69 9.91
C GLY A 66 -14.66 5.54 9.36
N GLY A 67 -14.82 4.82 8.26
CA GLY A 67 -16.13 4.54 7.65
C GLY A 67 -17.03 3.71 8.55
N LEU A 68 -16.51 2.61 9.07
CA LEU A 68 -17.21 1.71 10.00
C LEU A 68 -17.62 2.43 11.30
N ALA A 69 -16.73 3.24 11.85
CA ALA A 69 -17.01 4.02 13.05
C ALA A 69 -18.15 5.03 12.83
N ARG A 70 -18.15 5.74 11.70
CA ARG A 70 -19.23 6.67 11.35
C ARG A 70 -20.58 5.96 11.13
N ALA A 71 -20.54 4.71 10.67
CA ALA A 71 -21.74 3.88 10.51
C ALA A 71 -22.24 3.26 11.83
N GLY A 72 -21.53 3.47 12.94
CA GLY A 72 -21.91 2.94 14.26
C GLY A 72 -21.40 1.53 14.53
N THR A 73 -20.53 0.98 13.69
CA THR A 73 -19.94 -0.36 13.82
C THR A 73 -18.42 -0.29 13.80
N PRO A 74 -17.79 0.32 14.82
CA PRO A 74 -16.34 0.46 14.85
C PRO A 74 -15.67 -0.94 14.86
N PRO A 75 -14.55 -1.11 14.15
CA PRO A 75 -13.87 -2.39 14.12
C PRO A 75 -13.12 -2.66 15.43
N THR A 76 -13.06 -3.91 15.84
CA THR A 76 -12.16 -4.37 16.89
C THR A 76 -10.75 -4.55 16.35
N LYS A 77 -10.64 -5.11 15.14
CA LYS A 77 -9.37 -5.34 14.46
C LYS A 77 -9.58 -5.35 12.94
N LEU A 78 -8.62 -4.81 12.23
CA LEU A 78 -8.54 -4.89 10.78
C LEU A 78 -7.12 -5.31 10.39
N GLU A 79 -7.04 -6.18 9.40
CA GLU A 79 -5.77 -6.61 8.80
C GLU A 79 -5.85 -6.43 7.29
N SER A 80 -4.75 -6.03 6.67
CA SER A 80 -4.64 -5.97 5.22
C SER A 80 -3.29 -6.47 4.74
N GLU A 81 -3.30 -7.07 3.56
CA GLU A 81 -2.13 -7.37 2.76
C GLU A 81 -2.32 -6.72 1.39
N ALA A 82 -1.28 -6.08 0.89
CA ALA A 82 -1.24 -5.54 -0.46
C ALA A 82 -0.12 -6.24 -1.23
N ARG A 83 -0.48 -6.91 -2.31
CA ARG A 83 0.48 -7.59 -3.20
C ARG A 83 0.59 -6.81 -4.49
N THR A 84 1.74 -6.20 -4.72
CA THR A 84 2.02 -5.44 -5.94
C THR A 84 2.78 -6.28 -6.95
N THR A 85 2.51 -6.02 -8.23
CA THR A 85 3.23 -6.62 -9.35
C THR A 85 4.01 -5.54 -10.09
N PHE A 86 5.32 -5.72 -10.17
CA PHE A 86 6.25 -4.92 -10.95
C PHE A 86 6.66 -5.76 -12.17
N ASP A 87 6.41 -5.24 -13.37
CA ASP A 87 6.58 -6.01 -14.59
C ASP A 87 7.15 -5.17 -15.72
N GLN A 88 7.78 -5.84 -16.67
CA GLN A 88 8.24 -5.21 -17.89
C GLN A 88 7.06 -5.05 -18.85
N VAL A 89 6.81 -3.82 -19.27
CA VAL A 89 5.76 -3.47 -20.23
C VAL A 89 6.40 -2.70 -21.38
N GLY A 90 6.46 -3.32 -22.57
CA GLY A 90 7.20 -2.76 -23.70
C GLY A 90 8.69 -2.65 -23.39
N GLU A 91 9.26 -1.49 -23.58
CA GLU A 91 10.68 -1.20 -23.30
C GLU A 91 10.93 -0.71 -21.87
N GLY A 92 9.88 -0.52 -21.06
CA GLY A 92 9.97 0.00 -19.71
C GLY A 92 9.45 -0.95 -18.66
N PHE A 93 9.44 -0.48 -17.42
CA PHE A 93 8.91 -1.19 -16.27
C PHE A 93 7.72 -0.45 -15.68
N LYS A 94 6.76 -1.19 -15.17
CA LYS A 94 5.55 -0.63 -14.60
C LYS A 94 5.05 -1.45 -13.41
N MET A 95 4.54 -0.77 -12.41
CA MET A 95 3.69 -1.40 -11.41
C MET A 95 2.29 -1.58 -12.01
N THR A 96 1.90 -2.82 -12.31
CA THR A 96 0.70 -3.10 -13.11
C THR A 96 -0.53 -3.31 -12.25
N THR A 97 -0.40 -4.04 -11.15
CA THR A 97 -1.52 -4.40 -10.28
C THR A 97 -1.15 -4.31 -8.81
N ILE A 98 -2.15 -4.05 -7.98
CA ILE A 98 -2.07 -4.32 -6.54
C ILE A 98 -3.33 -5.10 -6.14
N ALA A 99 -3.14 -6.28 -5.58
CA ALA A 99 -4.20 -7.08 -4.99
C ALA A 99 -4.25 -6.82 -3.48
N LEU A 100 -5.37 -6.28 -3.01
CA LEU A 100 -5.66 -6.05 -1.60
C LEU A 100 -6.44 -7.21 -1.01
N SER A 101 -6.03 -7.68 0.14
CA SER A 101 -6.79 -8.60 0.99
C SER A 101 -7.05 -7.91 2.32
N ILE A 102 -8.31 -7.83 2.73
CA ILE A 102 -8.72 -7.21 4.00
C ILE A 102 -9.51 -8.22 4.84
N ARG A 103 -9.15 -8.33 6.11
CA ARG A 103 -9.87 -9.16 7.09
C ARG A 103 -10.21 -8.30 8.30
N GLY A 104 -11.42 -8.48 8.85
CA GLY A 104 -11.89 -7.66 9.95
C GLY A 104 -12.66 -8.39 11.01
N GLN A 105 -12.51 -7.96 12.26
CA GLN A 105 -13.38 -8.25 13.38
C GLN A 105 -14.24 -7.03 13.64
N VAL A 106 -15.51 -7.11 13.26
CA VAL A 106 -16.48 -6.02 13.38
C VAL A 106 -17.80 -6.58 13.86
N GLU A 107 -18.23 -6.16 15.04
CA GLU A 107 -19.52 -6.56 15.58
C GLU A 107 -20.67 -5.81 14.90
N GLY A 108 -21.79 -6.49 14.72
CA GLY A 108 -23.04 -5.88 14.28
C GLY A 108 -23.19 -5.71 12.77
N ILE A 109 -22.33 -6.29 11.96
CA ILE A 109 -22.46 -6.31 10.49
C ILE A 109 -22.22 -7.72 9.95
N ASP A 110 -22.76 -7.99 8.76
CA ASP A 110 -22.50 -9.21 8.01
C ASP A 110 -21.38 -9.02 6.98
N ASP A 111 -20.98 -10.11 6.31
CA ASP A 111 -19.94 -10.09 5.29
C ASP A 111 -20.25 -9.15 4.13
N GLU A 112 -21.51 -9.08 3.69
CA GLU A 112 -21.89 -8.21 2.58
C GLU A 112 -21.69 -6.74 2.95
N ALA A 113 -22.14 -6.32 4.12
CA ALA A 113 -21.95 -4.96 4.61
C ALA A 113 -20.46 -4.63 4.83
N PHE A 114 -19.67 -5.59 5.30
CA PHE A 114 -18.23 -5.43 5.44
C PHE A 114 -17.54 -5.27 4.07
N GLN A 115 -17.89 -6.09 3.10
CA GLN A 115 -17.36 -5.99 1.73
C GLN A 115 -17.69 -4.65 1.10
N GLN A 116 -18.92 -4.16 1.24
CA GLN A 116 -19.32 -2.84 0.74
C GLN A 116 -18.54 -1.71 1.42
N ALA A 117 -18.33 -1.78 2.73
CA ALA A 117 -17.53 -0.81 3.46
C ALA A 117 -16.07 -0.83 3.01
N ALA A 118 -15.49 -2.02 2.81
CA ALA A 118 -14.12 -2.19 2.33
C ALA A 118 -13.94 -1.65 0.90
N GLU A 119 -14.90 -1.89 0.01
CA GLU A 119 -14.90 -1.36 -1.35
C GLU A 119 -14.95 0.17 -1.34
N GLY A 120 -15.81 0.76 -0.52
CA GLY A 120 -15.87 2.21 -0.32
C GLY A 120 -14.56 2.79 0.22
N ALA A 121 -13.91 2.09 1.14
CA ALA A 121 -12.60 2.50 1.66
C ALA A 121 -11.52 2.47 0.58
N LYS A 122 -11.50 1.41 -0.25
CA LYS A 122 -10.59 1.30 -1.41
C LYS A 122 -10.82 2.47 -2.39
N GLU A 123 -12.05 2.80 -2.70
CA GLU A 123 -12.37 3.90 -3.63
C GLU A 123 -11.96 5.28 -3.08
N ASN A 124 -12.10 5.51 -1.79
CA ASN A 124 -11.95 6.84 -1.19
C ASN A 124 -10.60 7.07 -0.49
N CYS A 125 -9.80 6.03 -0.28
CA CYS A 125 -8.47 6.15 0.30
C CYS A 125 -7.59 7.07 -0.57
N PRO A 126 -6.93 8.10 -0.02
CA PRO A 126 -6.09 9.01 -0.80
C PRO A 126 -4.98 8.34 -1.61
N VAL A 127 -4.40 7.26 -1.09
CA VAL A 127 -3.36 6.50 -1.83
C VAL A 127 -3.98 5.78 -3.03
N SER A 128 -5.16 5.16 -2.88
CA SER A 128 -5.89 4.57 -4.01
C SER A 128 -6.21 5.61 -5.07
N GLN A 129 -6.64 6.79 -4.66
CA GLN A 129 -6.93 7.88 -5.59
C GLN A 129 -5.68 8.34 -6.36
N ALA A 130 -4.52 8.38 -5.70
CA ALA A 130 -3.25 8.72 -6.35
C ALA A 130 -2.80 7.67 -7.37
N LEU A 131 -3.14 6.40 -7.15
CA LEU A 131 -2.78 5.28 -8.04
C LEU A 131 -3.80 5.05 -9.16
N ARG A 132 -5.01 5.59 -9.04
CA ARG A 132 -6.11 5.37 -9.98
C ARG A 132 -5.72 5.77 -11.40
N GLY A 133 -6.09 4.91 -12.36
CA GLY A 133 -5.77 5.12 -13.78
C GLY A 133 -4.39 4.61 -14.20
N ASN A 134 -3.51 4.28 -13.25
CA ASN A 134 -2.17 3.78 -13.52
C ASN A 134 -1.94 2.34 -13.04
N VAL A 135 -2.59 1.95 -11.95
CA VAL A 135 -2.46 0.64 -11.33
C VAL A 135 -3.85 0.03 -11.19
N GLU A 136 -4.00 -1.23 -11.60
CA GLU A 136 -5.23 -1.98 -11.38
C GLU A 136 -5.30 -2.46 -9.92
N LEU A 137 -6.32 -2.03 -9.20
CA LEU A 137 -6.56 -2.41 -7.81
C LEU A 137 -7.69 -3.44 -7.74
N SER A 138 -7.42 -4.59 -7.12
CA SER A 138 -8.42 -5.59 -6.78
C SER A 138 -8.56 -5.74 -5.27
N LEU A 139 -9.71 -6.23 -4.81
CA LEU A 139 -10.02 -6.37 -3.39
C LEU A 139 -10.68 -7.71 -3.10
N ASP A 140 -10.19 -8.38 -2.07
CA ASP A 140 -10.83 -9.50 -1.41
C ASP A 140 -11.03 -9.15 0.07
N ALA A 141 -12.27 -9.00 0.52
CA ALA A 141 -12.60 -8.60 1.87
C ALA A 141 -13.57 -9.57 2.52
N ALA A 142 -13.30 -9.95 3.76
CA ALA A 142 -14.16 -10.82 4.55
C ALA A 142 -14.01 -10.55 6.05
N LEU A 143 -15.07 -10.85 6.81
CA LEU A 143 -14.97 -10.92 8.27
C LEU A 143 -14.14 -12.14 8.70
N LEU A 144 -13.47 -12.00 9.82
CA LEU A 144 -12.73 -13.08 10.48
C LEU A 144 -13.69 -14.05 11.20
#